data_36a2823345e2d017128354afc7816255
#
_entry.id   36a2823345e2d017128354afc7816255
#
_cell.length_a   1.000
_cell.length_b   1.000
_cell.length_c   1.000
_cell.angle_alpha   90.00
_cell.angle_beta   90.00
_cell.angle_gamma   90.00
#
_symmetry.space_group_name_H-M   'P 1'
#
loop_
_entity.id
_entity.type
_entity.pdbx_description
1 polymer ?
#
loop_
_entity_poly.entity_id
_entity_poly.type
_entity_poly.pdbx_seq_one_letter_code
_entity_poly.pdbx_strand_id
1 'polypeptide(L)'
;MRLITVLNQCTEFKRFVFEGSRVDGHGRIMVSLRPRKNSKAECSCCGQLSPTYDTATEARRFEFVPIWGFTVFLTYRMRRVSCPACSRVVVEKVPWSTGKHHLTDVYRCFLARWAKKLSWTEVARSFRTSWDKVYHSVQYVVEYGLAHRRLDQVTALGVDEIQFGKGHQYLTLLYQIDTHRRRLLWMGEKRTKKSLDSGFTELEQEHQRKQEAAGEQEPTSFLGEIAIICSDIWKAYLTVIAERLPAAVHILDRFHIMGHFSKALDKVRAEETRRLKAEGQDPVLSKSRWCFLKRKENLTDTQGLKLSELLKMNLRTVKAYLLKEDFQRFWDYTYPAWAEKFLKRWCFRTMRSNIEPIKDIAKMLRRHQQLILNWFRAKKQFNNGIVEGLNLKWNLTVRKAFGFRTFNALQIASFHQLGDLHEPPSTHEFY
;
A
#
# COMPACT_ATOMS: atom_id res chain seq x y z
N MET A 1 -32.69 16.59 25.75
CA MET A 1 -32.22 15.18 25.94
C MET A 1 -30.97 15.23 26.81
N ARG A 2 -30.83 14.36 27.81
CA ARG A 2 -29.62 14.33 28.65
C ARG A 2 -28.49 13.58 27.93
N LEU A 3 -27.22 14.04 28.06
CA LEU A 3 -26.08 13.40 27.44
C LEU A 3 -25.97 11.90 27.74
N ILE A 4 -26.26 11.50 28.97
CA ILE A 4 -26.29 10.09 29.39
C ILE A 4 -27.31 9.26 28.61
N THR A 5 -28.45 9.82 28.23
CA THR A 5 -29.47 9.14 27.41
C THR A 5 -28.88 8.85 26.01
N VAL A 6 -28.17 9.82 25.42
CA VAL A 6 -27.48 9.63 24.13
C VAL A 6 -26.41 8.55 24.25
N LEU A 7 -25.55 8.63 25.27
CA LEU A 7 -24.48 7.66 25.47
C LEU A 7 -25.03 6.22 25.69
N ASN A 8 -26.12 6.08 26.43
CA ASN A 8 -26.75 4.76 26.61
C ASN A 8 -27.38 4.21 25.32
N GLN A 9 -27.81 5.05 24.39
CA GLN A 9 -28.34 4.64 23.09
C GLN A 9 -27.20 4.27 22.10
N CYS A 10 -26.08 5.03 22.13
CA CYS A 10 -24.96 4.83 21.22
C CYS A 10 -23.95 3.80 21.72
N THR A 11 -23.91 3.48 23.02
CA THR A 11 -22.86 2.64 23.61
C THR A 11 -23.46 1.72 24.68
N GLU A 12 -23.51 0.42 24.42
CA GLU A 12 -23.96 -0.55 25.40
C GLU A 12 -22.79 -1.26 26.08
N PHE A 13 -22.58 -0.99 27.38
CA PHE A 13 -21.62 -1.72 28.20
C PHE A 13 -22.37 -2.71 29.11
N LYS A 14 -22.39 -4.00 28.75
CA LYS A 14 -23.18 -5.05 29.42
C LYS A 14 -23.10 -5.06 30.95
N ARG A 15 -21.90 -4.71 31.52
CA ARG A 15 -21.63 -4.79 32.98
C ARG A 15 -21.43 -3.43 33.65
N PHE A 16 -21.55 -2.35 32.91
CA PHE A 16 -21.34 -1.00 33.40
C PHE A 16 -22.51 -0.10 33.07
N VAL A 17 -22.63 1.01 33.77
CA VAL A 17 -23.61 2.05 33.51
C VAL A 17 -22.97 3.43 33.60
N PHE A 18 -23.46 4.34 32.79
CA PHE A 18 -23.17 5.75 32.92
C PHE A 18 -23.91 6.33 34.10
N GLU A 19 -23.20 6.84 35.11
CA GLU A 19 -23.78 7.34 36.35
C GLU A 19 -24.15 8.81 36.28
N GLY A 20 -23.26 9.63 35.70
CA GLY A 20 -23.44 11.07 35.63
C GLY A 20 -22.48 11.72 34.61
N SER A 21 -22.82 12.95 34.23
CA SER A 21 -21.94 13.79 33.41
C SER A 21 -21.85 15.19 33.99
N ARG A 22 -20.67 15.80 33.94
CA ARG A 22 -20.42 17.18 34.36
C ARG A 22 -19.38 17.83 33.42
N VAL A 23 -19.45 19.14 33.32
CA VAL A 23 -18.38 19.93 32.71
C VAL A 23 -17.40 20.34 33.82
N ASP A 24 -16.11 20.14 33.60
CA ASP A 24 -15.08 20.57 34.55
C ASP A 24 -14.68 22.05 34.32
N GLY A 25 -13.84 22.60 35.23
CA GLY A 25 -13.36 23.99 35.16
C GLY A 25 -12.55 24.34 33.90
N HIS A 26 -12.22 23.36 33.06
CA HIS A 26 -11.52 23.54 31.79
C HIS A 26 -12.44 23.32 30.57
N GLY A 27 -13.75 23.29 30.76
CA GLY A 27 -14.69 23.07 29.67
C GLY A 27 -14.72 21.64 29.11
N ARG A 28 -14.20 20.62 29.82
CA ARG A 28 -14.19 19.22 29.38
C ARG A 28 -15.37 18.48 29.97
N ILE A 29 -15.96 17.59 29.19
CA ILE A 29 -17.07 16.75 29.68
C ILE A 29 -16.47 15.50 30.38
N MET A 30 -16.80 15.35 31.65
CA MET A 30 -16.43 14.21 32.48
C MET A 30 -17.65 13.32 32.66
N VAL A 31 -17.60 12.09 32.16
CA VAL A 31 -18.67 11.09 32.27
C VAL A 31 -18.25 10.00 33.24
N SER A 32 -18.97 9.85 34.33
CA SER A 32 -18.68 8.84 35.36
C SER A 32 -19.33 7.52 34.99
N LEU A 33 -18.54 6.45 35.15
CA LEU A 33 -18.96 5.06 34.98
C LEU A 33 -18.88 4.33 36.31
N ARG A 34 -19.81 3.42 36.52
CA ARG A 34 -19.74 2.44 37.59
C ARG A 34 -20.16 1.04 37.11
N PRO A 35 -19.73 -0.04 37.80
CA PRO A 35 -20.25 -1.37 37.50
C PRO A 35 -21.73 -1.45 37.83
N ARG A 36 -22.44 -2.31 37.13
CA ARG A 36 -23.81 -2.67 37.53
C ARG A 36 -23.78 -3.36 38.87
N LYS A 37 -24.86 -3.20 39.70
CA LYS A 37 -24.98 -3.84 40.98
C LYS A 37 -24.80 -5.36 40.82
N ASN A 38 -23.99 -5.98 41.68
CA ASN A 38 -23.63 -7.41 41.67
C ASN A 38 -22.84 -7.88 40.42
N SER A 39 -22.27 -6.97 39.62
CA SER A 39 -21.50 -7.35 38.46
C SER A 39 -20.07 -7.78 38.87
N LYS A 40 -19.72 -9.05 38.58
CA LYS A 40 -18.35 -9.54 38.72
C LYS A 40 -17.45 -8.87 37.70
N ALA A 41 -16.18 -8.68 38.04
CA ALA A 41 -15.19 -8.10 37.17
C ALA A 41 -14.52 -9.17 36.28
N GLU A 42 -14.11 -8.79 35.08
CA GLU A 42 -13.46 -9.68 34.12
C GLU A 42 -11.95 -9.63 34.28
N CYS A 43 -11.30 -10.79 34.43
CA CYS A 43 -9.84 -10.90 34.50
C CYS A 43 -9.20 -10.45 33.20
N SER A 44 -8.21 -9.53 33.25
CA SER A 44 -7.51 -9.07 32.05
C SER A 44 -6.61 -10.11 31.41
N CYS A 45 -6.27 -11.20 32.10
CA CYS A 45 -5.42 -12.28 31.57
C CYS A 45 -6.24 -13.35 30.81
N CYS A 46 -7.26 -13.91 31.45
CA CYS A 46 -8.01 -15.05 30.89
C CYS A 46 -9.46 -14.74 30.54
N GLY A 47 -9.95 -13.53 30.79
CA GLY A 47 -11.36 -13.15 30.53
C GLY A 47 -12.37 -13.71 31.51
N GLN A 48 -11.96 -14.53 32.52
CA GLN A 48 -12.88 -15.14 33.44
C GLN A 48 -13.43 -14.12 34.44
N LEU A 49 -14.73 -14.24 34.75
CA LEU A 49 -15.38 -13.41 35.76
C LEU A 49 -14.95 -13.81 37.16
N SER A 50 -14.29 -12.91 37.87
CA SER A 50 -13.64 -13.16 39.13
C SER A 50 -14.11 -12.17 40.22
N PRO A 51 -14.01 -12.51 41.50
CA PRO A 51 -14.31 -11.60 42.57
C PRO A 51 -13.40 -10.40 42.60
N THR A 52 -13.92 -9.24 42.99
CA THR A 52 -13.16 -8.03 43.21
C THR A 52 -12.27 -8.20 44.43
N TYR A 53 -10.97 -7.96 44.27
CA TYR A 53 -10.00 -7.93 45.38
C TYR A 53 -10.05 -6.57 46.08
N ASP A 54 -9.91 -5.49 45.31
CA ASP A 54 -10.05 -4.11 45.78
C ASP A 54 -10.44 -3.16 44.61
N THR A 55 -10.63 -1.88 44.95
CA THR A 55 -10.97 -0.83 43.98
C THR A 55 -10.02 0.36 44.16
N ALA A 56 -9.50 0.90 43.09
CA ALA A 56 -8.63 2.05 43.14
C ALA A 56 -9.29 3.27 43.79
N THR A 57 -8.52 4.01 44.61
CA THR A 57 -8.98 5.24 45.27
C THR A 57 -9.25 6.35 44.25
N GLU A 58 -8.41 6.46 43.22
CA GLU A 58 -8.51 7.46 42.18
C GLU A 58 -9.19 6.92 40.93
N ALA A 59 -10.01 7.77 40.28
CA ALA A 59 -10.63 7.44 39.02
C ALA A 59 -9.63 7.64 37.85
N ARG A 60 -9.46 6.60 37.06
CA ARG A 60 -8.72 6.68 35.79
C ARG A 60 -9.59 7.38 34.75
N ARG A 61 -8.94 8.22 33.91
CA ARG A 61 -9.58 8.94 32.82
C ARG A 61 -9.23 8.30 31.51
N PHE A 62 -10.25 8.10 30.67
CA PHE A 62 -10.14 7.58 29.31
C PHE A 62 -10.74 8.60 28.35
N GLU A 63 -9.93 9.13 27.45
CA GLU A 63 -10.37 10.09 26.44
C GLU A 63 -11.30 9.40 25.44
N PHE A 64 -12.44 10.00 25.20
CA PHE A 64 -13.51 9.50 24.33
C PHE A 64 -13.67 10.39 23.13
N VAL A 65 -14.49 9.98 22.14
CA VAL A 65 -14.80 10.78 20.96
C VAL A 65 -15.35 12.14 21.39
N PRO A 66 -14.84 13.27 20.83
CA PRO A 66 -15.36 14.59 21.14
C PRO A 66 -16.86 14.73 20.80
N ILE A 67 -17.59 15.39 21.66
CA ILE A 67 -19.03 15.64 21.46
C ILE A 67 -19.23 17.16 21.39
N TRP A 68 -19.83 17.65 20.32
CA TRP A 68 -20.07 19.08 20.07
C TRP A 68 -18.82 19.97 20.22
N GLY A 69 -17.65 19.46 19.87
CA GLY A 69 -16.39 20.18 20.01
C GLY A 69 -15.77 20.18 21.40
N PHE A 70 -16.43 19.56 22.39
CA PHE A 70 -15.88 19.36 23.73
C PHE A 70 -15.08 18.06 23.81
N THR A 71 -13.92 18.12 24.48
CA THR A 71 -13.19 16.91 24.84
C THR A 71 -13.95 16.15 25.91
N VAL A 72 -14.14 14.84 25.71
CA VAL A 72 -14.90 13.96 26.60
C VAL A 72 -13.99 12.96 27.27
N PHE A 73 -14.17 12.75 28.57
CA PHE A 73 -13.46 11.73 29.33
C PHE A 73 -14.45 10.81 30.01
N LEU A 74 -14.28 9.50 29.80
CA LEU A 74 -14.88 8.49 30.67
C LEU A 74 -14.04 8.36 31.92
N THR A 75 -14.63 8.42 33.09
CA THR A 75 -13.96 8.30 34.38
C THR A 75 -14.44 7.06 35.11
N TYR A 76 -13.50 6.23 35.55
CA TYR A 76 -13.81 4.98 36.20
C TYR A 76 -12.78 4.61 37.25
N ARG A 77 -13.19 4.13 38.43
CA ARG A 77 -12.31 3.57 39.46
C ARG A 77 -12.06 2.10 39.15
N MET A 78 -10.86 1.80 38.65
CA MET A 78 -10.47 0.45 38.24
C MET A 78 -10.49 -0.51 39.42
N ARG A 79 -11.06 -1.71 39.22
CA ARG A 79 -11.02 -2.80 40.20
C ARG A 79 -9.81 -3.70 39.93
N ARG A 80 -9.22 -4.28 40.97
CA ARG A 80 -8.38 -5.46 40.83
C ARG A 80 -9.21 -6.70 41.13
N VAL A 81 -8.89 -7.79 40.48
CA VAL A 81 -9.60 -9.08 40.62
C VAL A 81 -8.63 -10.14 41.10
N SER A 82 -9.06 -10.95 42.04
CA SER A 82 -8.37 -12.17 42.43
C SER A 82 -8.91 -13.30 41.53
N CYS A 83 -8.12 -13.66 40.52
CA CYS A 83 -8.54 -14.66 39.53
C CYS A 83 -8.14 -16.06 39.96
N PRO A 84 -9.08 -16.99 40.24
CA PRO A 84 -8.74 -18.36 40.62
C PRO A 84 -8.03 -19.13 39.52
N ALA A 85 -8.42 -18.91 38.25
CA ALA A 85 -7.83 -19.62 37.12
C ALA A 85 -6.39 -19.21 36.82
N CYS A 86 -6.04 -17.93 37.01
CA CYS A 86 -4.68 -17.44 36.80
C CYS A 86 -3.84 -17.44 38.08
N SER A 87 -4.44 -17.68 39.24
CA SER A 87 -3.82 -17.58 40.59
C SER A 87 -3.10 -16.23 40.81
N ARG A 88 -3.67 -15.13 40.27
CA ARG A 88 -3.07 -13.79 40.28
C ARG A 88 -4.10 -12.71 40.61
N VAL A 89 -3.60 -11.64 41.25
CA VAL A 89 -4.35 -10.40 41.37
C VAL A 89 -3.97 -9.48 40.22
N VAL A 90 -4.96 -9.16 39.38
CA VAL A 90 -4.76 -8.34 38.17
C VAL A 90 -5.83 -7.26 38.06
N VAL A 91 -5.55 -6.20 37.29
CA VAL A 91 -6.55 -5.18 36.99
C VAL A 91 -7.65 -5.80 36.08
N GLU A 92 -8.89 -5.40 36.29
CA GLU A 92 -10.00 -5.86 35.46
C GLU A 92 -9.88 -5.39 34.01
N LYS A 93 -10.46 -6.17 33.11
CA LYS A 93 -10.66 -5.79 31.71
C LYS A 93 -11.90 -4.91 31.61
N VAL A 94 -11.77 -3.77 30.94
CA VAL A 94 -12.89 -2.84 30.69
C VAL A 94 -13.24 -2.85 29.19
N PRO A 95 -14.55 -2.70 28.83
CA PRO A 95 -14.98 -2.84 27.44
C PRO A 95 -14.67 -1.64 26.54
N TRP A 96 -14.23 -0.51 27.10
CA TRP A 96 -13.99 0.72 26.34
C TRP A 96 -12.50 0.99 26.04
N SER A 97 -11.57 0.23 26.62
CA SER A 97 -10.13 0.44 26.40
C SER A 97 -9.35 -0.85 26.56
N THR A 98 -8.54 -1.19 25.57
CA THR A 98 -7.66 -2.36 25.58
C THR A 98 -6.28 -1.96 26.14
N GLY A 99 -5.74 -2.75 27.07
CA GLY A 99 -4.41 -2.55 27.63
C GLY A 99 -4.28 -1.33 28.58
N LYS A 100 -3.11 -0.71 28.62
CA LYS A 100 -2.79 0.41 29.54
C LYS A 100 -3.03 1.79 28.92
N HIS A 101 -3.83 1.90 27.87
CA HIS A 101 -4.05 3.16 27.15
C HIS A 101 -5.03 4.08 27.88
N HIS A 102 -4.86 5.38 27.67
CA HIS A 102 -5.72 6.44 28.17
C HIS A 102 -6.78 6.90 27.15
N LEU A 103 -6.82 6.31 25.97
CA LEU A 103 -7.85 6.52 24.98
C LEU A 103 -8.81 5.33 24.98
N THR A 104 -10.06 5.60 24.68
CA THR A 104 -11.00 4.52 24.35
C THR A 104 -10.69 3.94 22.99
N ASP A 105 -10.97 2.65 22.77
CA ASP A 105 -10.73 1.99 21.49
C ASP A 105 -11.58 2.61 20.37
N VAL A 106 -12.79 3.06 20.69
CA VAL A 106 -13.65 3.84 19.78
C VAL A 106 -12.97 5.13 19.32
N TYR A 107 -12.36 5.87 20.25
CA TYR A 107 -11.67 7.11 19.88
C TYR A 107 -10.41 6.85 19.08
N ARG A 108 -9.70 5.76 19.35
CA ARG A 108 -8.57 5.32 18.51
C ARG A 108 -9.02 5.01 17.09
N CYS A 109 -10.10 4.27 16.90
CA CYS A 109 -10.68 4.01 15.57
C CYS A 109 -11.13 5.31 14.88
N PHE A 110 -11.75 6.22 15.61
CA PHE A 110 -12.14 7.53 15.10
C PHE A 110 -10.95 8.33 14.57
N LEU A 111 -9.88 8.48 15.38
CA LEU A 111 -8.67 9.18 14.96
C LEU A 111 -8.01 8.51 13.75
N ALA A 112 -7.95 7.19 13.73
CA ALA A 112 -7.42 6.44 12.60
C ALA A 112 -8.23 6.67 11.32
N ARG A 113 -9.56 6.66 11.36
CA ARG A 113 -10.41 6.96 10.19
C ARG A 113 -10.14 8.35 9.62
N TRP A 114 -10.02 9.37 10.46
CA TRP A 114 -9.66 10.71 10.02
C TRP A 114 -8.24 10.77 9.45
N ALA A 115 -7.32 9.98 9.98
CA ALA A 115 -5.94 9.87 9.47
C ALA A 115 -5.86 9.24 8.05
N LYS A 116 -6.91 8.59 7.55
CA LYS A 116 -7.03 8.23 6.12
C LYS A 116 -7.26 9.45 5.22
N LYS A 117 -7.89 10.50 5.73
CA LYS A 117 -8.25 11.70 4.98
C LYS A 117 -7.26 12.85 5.17
N LEU A 118 -6.85 13.11 6.40
CA LEU A 118 -5.95 14.18 6.82
C LEU A 118 -4.56 13.63 7.19
N SER A 119 -3.55 14.50 7.25
CA SER A 119 -2.26 14.14 7.87
C SER A 119 -2.43 13.96 9.38
N TRP A 120 -1.56 13.20 10.01
CA TRP A 120 -1.62 12.97 11.46
C TRP A 120 -1.53 14.26 12.27
N THR A 121 -0.77 15.24 11.79
CA THR A 121 -0.66 16.58 12.41
C THR A 121 -1.97 17.35 12.29
N GLU A 122 -2.66 17.30 11.14
CA GLU A 122 -3.94 17.94 10.96
C GLU A 122 -5.03 17.30 11.82
N VAL A 123 -5.04 15.95 11.92
CA VAL A 123 -5.93 15.23 12.83
C VAL A 123 -5.70 15.67 14.28
N ALA A 124 -4.43 15.72 14.72
CA ALA A 124 -4.09 16.16 16.07
C ALA A 124 -4.59 17.57 16.37
N ARG A 125 -4.42 18.52 15.43
CA ARG A 125 -4.90 19.90 15.55
C ARG A 125 -6.43 19.96 15.56
N SER A 126 -7.10 19.28 14.63
CA SER A 126 -8.56 19.33 14.47
C SER A 126 -9.30 18.80 15.70
N PHE A 127 -8.76 17.77 16.33
CA PHE A 127 -9.37 17.14 17.50
C PHE A 127 -8.69 17.51 18.84
N ARG A 128 -7.82 18.53 18.83
CA ARG A 128 -7.11 19.04 20.02
C ARG A 128 -6.42 17.92 20.82
N THR A 129 -5.78 16.99 20.11
CA THR A 129 -5.04 15.87 20.69
C THR A 129 -3.56 15.93 20.28
N SER A 130 -2.74 14.99 20.74
CA SER A 130 -1.32 14.95 20.36
C SER A 130 -1.07 14.08 19.12
N TRP A 131 0.00 14.38 18.41
CA TRP A 131 0.46 13.59 17.27
C TRP A 131 0.72 12.12 17.66
N ASP A 132 1.31 11.88 18.83
CA ASP A 132 1.59 10.53 19.34
C ASP A 132 0.30 9.72 19.56
N LYS A 133 -0.76 10.34 20.06
CA LYS A 133 -2.06 9.69 20.20
C LYS A 133 -2.64 9.27 18.85
N VAL A 134 -2.51 10.13 17.84
CA VAL A 134 -2.95 9.80 16.47
C VAL A 134 -2.10 8.65 15.89
N TYR A 135 -0.78 8.73 16.02
CA TYR A 135 0.14 7.68 15.58
C TYR A 135 -0.19 6.32 16.20
N HIS A 136 -0.28 6.25 17.54
CA HIS A 136 -0.60 5.01 18.23
C HIS A 136 -2.03 4.50 17.94
N SER A 137 -2.96 5.40 17.60
CA SER A 137 -4.30 5.02 17.15
C SER A 137 -4.28 4.35 15.77
N VAL A 138 -3.51 4.92 14.82
CA VAL A 138 -3.30 4.31 13.50
C VAL A 138 -2.55 2.99 13.63
N GLN A 139 -1.50 2.94 14.44
CA GLN A 139 -0.75 1.71 14.72
C GLN A 139 -1.66 0.60 15.24
N TYR A 140 -2.51 0.89 16.21
CA TYR A 140 -3.47 -0.08 16.77
C TYR A 140 -4.39 -0.68 15.70
N VAL A 141 -4.97 0.17 14.85
CA VAL A 141 -5.86 -0.31 13.77
C VAL A 141 -5.10 -1.14 12.75
N VAL A 142 -3.87 -0.75 12.41
CA VAL A 142 -3.03 -1.50 11.46
C VAL A 142 -2.60 -2.84 12.05
N GLU A 143 -2.12 -2.87 13.30
CA GLU A 143 -1.71 -4.11 13.97
C GLU A 143 -2.89 -5.10 14.09
N TYR A 144 -4.06 -4.59 14.49
CA TYR A 144 -5.27 -5.41 14.52
C TYR A 144 -5.61 -5.98 13.13
N GLY A 145 -5.62 -5.11 12.11
CA GLY A 145 -5.96 -5.52 10.77
C GLY A 145 -4.96 -6.51 10.16
N LEU A 146 -3.65 -6.35 10.41
CA LEU A 146 -2.63 -7.31 10.00
C LEU A 146 -2.79 -8.67 10.70
N ALA A 147 -3.12 -8.66 12.00
CA ALA A 147 -3.36 -9.89 12.75
C ALA A 147 -4.58 -10.67 12.21
N HIS A 148 -5.62 -9.96 11.74
CA HIS A 148 -6.89 -10.55 11.31
C HIS A 148 -7.07 -10.61 9.78
N ARG A 149 -6.10 -10.13 8.97
CA ARG A 149 -6.19 -10.22 7.51
C ARG A 149 -6.10 -11.68 7.05
N ARG A 150 -6.84 -12.00 5.99
CA ARG A 150 -6.76 -13.32 5.33
C ARG A 150 -5.90 -13.23 4.08
N LEU A 151 -5.13 -14.27 3.81
CA LEU A 151 -4.25 -14.42 2.63
C LEU A 151 -4.70 -15.52 1.68
N ASP A 152 -5.71 -16.27 2.02
CA ASP A 152 -6.25 -17.47 1.37
C ASP A 152 -6.95 -17.23 0.02
N GLN A 153 -7.01 -16.03 -0.49
CA GLN A 153 -7.64 -15.71 -1.78
C GLN A 153 -6.72 -14.84 -2.65
N VAL A 154 -5.42 -14.94 -2.42
CA VAL A 154 -4.42 -14.20 -3.18
C VAL A 154 -3.91 -15.09 -4.29
N THR A 155 -4.28 -14.79 -5.54
CA THR A 155 -3.84 -15.56 -6.72
C THR A 155 -2.96 -14.76 -7.66
N ALA A 156 -2.96 -13.42 -7.54
CA ALA A 156 -2.20 -12.53 -8.38
C ALA A 156 -1.41 -11.50 -7.58
N LEU A 157 -0.10 -11.45 -7.80
CA LEU A 157 0.84 -10.53 -7.17
C LEU A 157 1.39 -9.49 -8.13
N GLY A 158 1.61 -8.28 -7.63
CA GLY A 158 2.38 -7.23 -8.27
C GLY A 158 3.60 -6.89 -7.44
N VAL A 159 4.76 -6.81 -8.07
CA VAL A 159 6.02 -6.39 -7.45
C VAL A 159 6.46 -5.08 -8.06
N ASP A 160 6.74 -4.10 -7.23
CA ASP A 160 7.31 -2.84 -7.69
C ASP A 160 8.25 -2.23 -6.65
N GLU A 161 8.98 -1.21 -7.07
CA GLU A 161 9.84 -0.44 -6.19
C GLU A 161 9.48 1.03 -6.19
N ILE A 162 9.59 1.63 -5.02
CA ILE A 162 9.43 3.07 -4.86
C ILE A 162 10.70 3.67 -4.27
N GLN A 163 11.16 4.75 -4.87
CA GLN A 163 12.26 5.53 -4.30
C GLN A 163 11.75 6.30 -3.08
N PHE A 164 12.39 6.08 -1.95
CA PHE A 164 12.07 6.73 -0.67
C PHE A 164 13.25 7.62 -0.22
N GLY A 165 12.99 8.90 -0.04
CA GLY A 165 14.01 9.84 0.44
C GLY A 165 15.02 10.30 -0.62
N LYS A 166 16.12 10.90 -0.15
CA LYS A 166 17.23 11.37 -1.00
C LYS A 166 18.23 10.24 -1.27
N GLY A 167 18.79 10.20 -2.48
CA GLY A 167 19.76 9.18 -2.90
C GLY A 167 19.10 7.88 -3.40
N HIS A 168 19.83 6.76 -3.30
CA HIS A 168 19.40 5.45 -3.80
C HIS A 168 18.65 4.61 -2.73
N GLN A 169 17.74 5.24 -1.98
CA GLN A 169 16.90 4.53 -1.01
C GLN A 169 15.63 4.04 -1.71
N TYR A 170 15.49 2.74 -1.81
CA TYR A 170 14.33 2.09 -2.43
C TYR A 170 13.60 1.21 -1.43
N LEU A 171 12.30 1.08 -1.66
CA LEU A 171 11.43 0.14 -0.99
C LEU A 171 10.95 -0.87 -2.02
N THR A 172 10.89 -2.14 -1.64
CA THR A 172 10.24 -3.20 -2.39
C THR A 172 8.83 -3.39 -1.84
N LEU A 173 7.84 -3.42 -2.72
CA LEU A 173 6.43 -3.53 -2.37
C LEU A 173 5.82 -4.75 -3.05
N LEU A 174 5.07 -5.55 -2.30
CA LEU A 174 4.26 -6.65 -2.80
C LEU A 174 2.78 -6.29 -2.65
N TYR A 175 2.08 -6.32 -3.77
CA TYR A 175 0.66 -6.03 -3.84
C TYR A 175 -0.15 -7.26 -4.24
N GLN A 176 -1.32 -7.43 -3.66
CA GLN A 176 -2.38 -8.23 -4.25
C GLN A 176 -3.00 -7.42 -5.39
N ILE A 177 -3.12 -8.02 -6.58
CA ILE A 177 -3.66 -7.37 -7.78
C ILE A 177 -4.83 -8.12 -8.40
N ASP A 178 -5.46 -8.99 -7.65
CA ASP A 178 -6.68 -9.69 -8.04
C ASP A 178 -7.80 -8.71 -8.42
N THR A 179 -8.69 -9.10 -9.32
CA THR A 179 -9.79 -8.23 -9.78
C THR A 179 -10.75 -7.86 -8.67
N HIS A 180 -10.98 -8.76 -7.73
CA HIS A 180 -11.88 -8.58 -6.59
C HIS A 180 -11.25 -7.81 -5.43
N ARG A 181 -9.90 -7.80 -5.31
CA ARG A 181 -9.20 -7.15 -4.20
C ARG A 181 -7.81 -6.64 -4.59
N ARG A 182 -7.52 -5.38 -4.23
CA ARG A 182 -6.25 -4.72 -4.54
C ARG A 182 -5.71 -4.04 -3.30
N ARG A 183 -4.58 -4.55 -2.79
CA ARG A 183 -4.03 -4.07 -1.51
C ARG A 183 -2.53 -4.32 -1.39
N LEU A 184 -1.89 -3.56 -0.49
CA LEU A 184 -0.52 -3.81 -0.07
C LEU A 184 -0.49 -5.06 0.83
N LEU A 185 0.35 -6.03 0.48
CA LEU A 185 0.58 -7.25 1.27
C LEU A 185 1.84 -7.16 2.11
N TRP A 186 2.92 -6.63 1.53
CA TRP A 186 4.22 -6.54 2.20
C TRP A 186 5.01 -5.35 1.69
N MET A 187 5.92 -4.85 2.55
CA MET A 187 6.80 -3.74 2.26
C MET A 187 8.12 -3.92 3.00
N GLY A 188 9.23 -3.83 2.28
CA GLY A 188 10.57 -3.92 2.85
C GLY A 188 11.55 -2.89 2.30
N GLU A 189 12.60 -2.65 3.07
CA GLU A 189 13.67 -1.74 2.68
C GLU A 189 14.57 -2.37 1.61
N LYS A 190 15.16 -1.51 0.77
CA LYS A 190 16.09 -1.83 -0.32
C LYS A 190 15.43 -2.54 -1.50
N ARG A 191 16.13 -2.47 -2.63
CA ARG A 191 15.80 -3.08 -3.91
C ARG A 191 16.79 -4.22 -4.20
N THR A 192 16.67 -5.31 -3.47
CA THR A 192 17.62 -6.44 -3.58
C THR A 192 16.88 -7.78 -3.71
N LYS A 193 17.62 -8.82 -4.18
CA LYS A 193 17.13 -10.20 -4.14
C LYS A 193 16.66 -10.58 -2.74
N LYS A 194 17.48 -10.28 -1.72
CA LYS A 194 17.19 -10.61 -0.34
C LYS A 194 15.91 -9.92 0.16
N SER A 195 15.64 -8.67 -0.24
CA SER A 195 14.43 -7.95 0.16
C SER A 195 13.17 -8.64 -0.37
N LEU A 196 13.13 -8.98 -1.67
CA LEU A 196 11.98 -9.66 -2.26
C LEU A 196 11.80 -11.06 -1.70
N ASP A 197 12.89 -11.82 -1.52
CA ASP A 197 12.86 -13.15 -0.93
C ASP A 197 12.35 -13.14 0.52
N SER A 198 12.78 -12.16 1.33
CA SER A 198 12.23 -11.95 2.68
C SER A 198 10.71 -11.71 2.63
N GLY A 199 10.23 -10.91 1.67
CA GLY A 199 8.80 -10.65 1.52
C GLY A 199 7.99 -11.92 1.24
N PHE A 200 8.46 -12.76 0.35
CA PHE A 200 7.83 -14.06 0.08
C PHE A 200 7.87 -14.98 1.31
N THR A 201 9.00 -15.02 2.00
CA THR A 201 9.16 -15.85 3.20
C THR A 201 8.24 -15.40 4.34
N GLU A 202 8.15 -14.08 4.58
CA GLU A 202 7.29 -13.53 5.64
C GLU A 202 5.80 -13.77 5.35
N LEU A 203 5.36 -13.63 4.09
CA LEU A 203 3.97 -13.90 3.70
C LEU A 203 3.63 -15.38 3.82
N GLU A 204 4.53 -16.28 3.41
CA GLU A 204 4.38 -17.72 3.58
C GLU A 204 4.23 -18.11 5.05
N GLN A 205 5.14 -17.60 5.90
CA GLN A 205 5.11 -17.85 7.34
C GLN A 205 3.86 -17.27 8.03
N GLU A 206 3.41 -16.12 7.57
CA GLU A 206 2.17 -15.51 8.09
C GLU A 206 0.96 -16.37 7.74
N HIS A 207 0.89 -16.84 6.51
CA HIS A 207 -0.19 -17.70 6.04
C HIS A 207 -0.24 -19.02 6.82
N GLN A 208 0.89 -19.71 6.95
CA GLN A 208 0.99 -20.96 7.72
C GLN A 208 0.57 -20.78 9.17
N ARG A 209 1.11 -19.76 9.86
CA ARG A 209 0.73 -19.48 11.26
C ARG A 209 -0.77 -19.23 11.44
N LYS A 210 -1.43 -18.61 10.45
CA LYS A 210 -2.88 -18.33 10.51
C LYS A 210 -3.71 -19.59 10.28
N GLN A 211 -3.28 -20.47 9.38
CA GLN A 211 -3.92 -21.76 9.15
C GLN A 211 -3.79 -22.69 10.38
N GLU A 212 -2.59 -22.75 10.98
CA GLU A 212 -2.36 -23.48 12.23
C GLU A 212 -3.26 -22.95 13.37
N ALA A 213 -3.36 -21.61 13.50
CA ALA A 213 -4.23 -20.99 14.50
C ALA A 213 -5.74 -21.23 14.26
N ALA A 214 -6.14 -21.44 13.00
CA ALA A 214 -7.49 -21.82 12.61
C ALA A 214 -7.77 -23.32 12.76
N GLY A 215 -6.75 -24.16 13.07
CA GLY A 215 -6.88 -25.60 13.23
C GLY A 215 -6.99 -26.35 11.90
N GLU A 216 -6.48 -25.78 10.81
CA GLU A 216 -6.44 -26.47 9.50
C GLU A 216 -5.46 -27.64 9.54
N GLN A 217 -5.93 -28.84 9.19
CA GLN A 217 -5.12 -30.08 9.28
C GLN A 217 -4.06 -30.18 8.18
N GLU A 218 -4.33 -29.59 7.01
CA GLU A 218 -3.40 -29.58 5.86
C GLU A 218 -3.17 -28.13 5.41
N PRO A 219 -2.17 -27.44 5.98
CA PRO A 219 -1.87 -26.07 5.59
C PRO A 219 -1.40 -26.01 4.14
N THR A 220 -2.00 -25.12 3.35
CA THR A 220 -1.60 -24.85 1.96
C THR A 220 -0.45 -23.86 1.90
N SER A 221 0.36 -23.92 0.85
CA SER A 221 1.41 -22.93 0.61
C SER A 221 0.81 -21.67 -0.01
N PHE A 222 1.06 -20.52 0.61
CA PHE A 222 0.69 -19.21 0.04
C PHE A 222 1.29 -19.01 -1.36
N LEU A 223 2.58 -19.31 -1.51
CA LEU A 223 3.29 -19.16 -2.78
C LEU A 223 2.79 -20.19 -3.83
N GLY A 224 2.34 -21.36 -3.39
CA GLY A 224 1.78 -22.39 -4.27
C GLY A 224 0.43 -21.97 -4.91
N GLU A 225 -0.31 -21.10 -4.29
CA GLU A 225 -1.59 -20.60 -4.81
C GLU A 225 -1.45 -19.40 -5.78
N ILE A 226 -0.25 -18.84 -5.91
CA ILE A 226 -0.01 -17.70 -6.80
C ILE A 226 0.03 -18.18 -8.25
N ALA A 227 -1.01 -17.85 -8.99
CA ALA A 227 -1.12 -18.18 -10.42
C ALA A 227 -0.42 -17.14 -11.33
N ILE A 228 -0.38 -15.88 -10.90
CA ILE A 228 0.14 -14.77 -11.72
C ILE A 228 1.01 -13.84 -10.87
N ILE A 229 2.13 -13.41 -11.46
CA ILE A 229 2.95 -12.33 -10.88
C ILE A 229 3.36 -11.32 -11.94
N CYS A 230 3.17 -10.05 -11.65
CA CYS A 230 3.59 -8.91 -12.48
C CYS A 230 4.81 -8.23 -11.86
N SER A 231 5.84 -7.95 -12.64
CA SER A 231 7.02 -7.20 -12.18
C SER A 231 7.68 -6.40 -13.30
N ASP A 232 8.62 -5.52 -12.91
CA ASP A 232 9.56 -4.87 -13.83
C ASP A 232 10.64 -5.87 -14.35
N ILE A 233 11.39 -5.45 -15.38
CA ILE A 233 12.53 -6.17 -15.94
C ILE A 233 13.80 -5.94 -15.08
N TRP A 234 13.70 -6.16 -13.77
CA TRP A 234 14.85 -6.07 -12.88
C TRP A 234 15.42 -7.47 -12.61
N LYS A 235 16.70 -7.68 -13.02
CA LYS A 235 17.34 -9.00 -12.96
C LYS A 235 17.21 -9.69 -11.59
N ALA A 236 17.32 -8.92 -10.50
CA ALA A 236 17.18 -9.44 -9.16
C ALA A 236 15.79 -10.06 -8.91
N TYR A 237 14.73 -9.36 -9.34
CA TYR A 237 13.36 -9.84 -9.18
C TYR A 237 13.07 -11.04 -10.09
N LEU A 238 13.52 -10.98 -11.35
CA LEU A 238 13.34 -12.09 -12.30
C LEU A 238 13.89 -13.39 -11.74
N THR A 239 15.08 -13.34 -11.09
CA THR A 239 15.71 -14.53 -10.50
C THR A 239 14.88 -15.07 -9.34
N VAL A 240 14.54 -14.22 -8.36
CA VAL A 240 13.78 -14.66 -7.16
C VAL A 240 12.40 -15.17 -7.54
N ILE A 241 11.71 -14.51 -8.47
CA ILE A 241 10.39 -14.95 -8.94
C ILE A 241 10.48 -16.31 -9.61
N ALA A 242 11.48 -16.54 -10.46
CA ALA A 242 11.66 -17.85 -11.10
C ALA A 242 11.99 -18.97 -10.10
N GLU A 243 12.73 -18.66 -9.03
CA GLU A 243 13.10 -19.62 -7.98
C GLU A 243 11.93 -19.92 -7.03
N ARG A 244 11.16 -18.89 -6.62
CA ARG A 244 10.12 -18.99 -5.58
C ARG A 244 8.72 -19.31 -6.13
N LEU A 245 8.44 -18.93 -7.37
CA LEU A 245 7.13 -19.05 -8.02
C LEU A 245 7.24 -19.71 -9.40
N PRO A 246 7.82 -20.92 -9.50
CA PRO A 246 8.09 -21.57 -10.78
C PRO A 246 6.81 -21.93 -11.56
N ALA A 247 5.69 -22.13 -10.89
CA ALA A 247 4.39 -22.44 -11.49
C ALA A 247 3.59 -21.21 -11.93
N ALA A 248 3.91 -20.00 -11.41
CA ALA A 248 3.19 -18.78 -11.70
C ALA A 248 3.50 -18.25 -13.11
N VAL A 249 2.48 -17.70 -13.75
CA VAL A 249 2.66 -16.97 -15.02
C VAL A 249 3.27 -15.60 -14.72
N HIS A 250 4.57 -15.46 -14.97
CA HIS A 250 5.27 -14.20 -14.75
C HIS A 250 5.06 -13.25 -15.94
N ILE A 251 4.49 -12.09 -15.70
CA ILE A 251 4.18 -11.05 -16.69
C ILE A 251 5.08 -9.85 -16.47
N LEU A 252 5.75 -9.39 -17.54
CA LEU A 252 6.54 -8.16 -17.48
C LEU A 252 5.69 -6.92 -17.75
N ASP A 253 5.98 -5.86 -17.01
CA ASP A 253 5.29 -4.60 -17.18
C ASP A 253 5.59 -3.93 -18.53
N ARG A 254 4.52 -3.77 -19.32
CA ARG A 254 4.59 -3.11 -20.62
C ARG A 254 5.01 -1.63 -20.54
N PHE A 255 4.65 -0.93 -19.46
CA PHE A 255 5.01 0.48 -19.29
C PHE A 255 6.50 0.64 -19.07
N HIS A 256 7.11 -0.25 -18.28
CA HIS A 256 8.55 -0.30 -18.11
C HIS A 256 9.27 -0.66 -19.44
N ILE A 257 8.74 -1.60 -20.21
CA ILE A 257 9.26 -1.89 -21.57
C ILE A 257 9.21 -0.64 -22.44
N MET A 258 8.08 0.05 -22.51
CA MET A 258 7.95 1.29 -23.30
C MET A 258 8.78 2.44 -22.71
N GLY A 259 9.03 2.44 -21.41
CA GLY A 259 9.99 3.35 -20.75
C GLY A 259 11.41 3.17 -21.26
N HIS A 260 11.88 1.93 -21.46
CA HIS A 260 13.16 1.64 -22.08
C HIS A 260 13.24 2.19 -23.50
N PHE A 261 12.18 2.03 -24.31
CA PHE A 261 12.12 2.65 -25.65
C PHE A 261 12.26 4.17 -25.59
N SER A 262 11.57 4.81 -24.66
CA SER A 262 11.61 6.27 -24.51
C SER A 262 13.00 6.76 -24.13
N LYS A 263 13.69 6.06 -23.23
CA LYS A 263 15.08 6.35 -22.85
C LYS A 263 16.03 6.16 -24.03
N ALA A 264 15.90 5.06 -24.78
CA ALA A 264 16.72 4.77 -25.96
C ALA A 264 16.51 5.83 -27.06
N LEU A 265 15.28 6.21 -27.33
CA LEU A 265 14.93 7.23 -28.30
C LEU A 265 15.51 8.62 -27.92
N ASP A 266 15.40 9.01 -26.64
CA ASP A 266 15.97 10.28 -26.18
C ASP A 266 17.52 10.28 -26.25
N LYS A 267 18.15 9.13 -26.02
CA LYS A 267 19.60 8.96 -26.22
C LYS A 267 19.99 9.18 -27.69
N VAL A 268 19.28 8.54 -28.64
CA VAL A 268 19.52 8.74 -30.09
C VAL A 268 19.34 10.21 -30.46
N ARG A 269 18.27 10.85 -30.02
CA ARG A 269 18.01 12.26 -30.27
C ARG A 269 19.16 13.17 -29.76
N ALA A 270 19.60 12.92 -28.52
CA ALA A 270 20.68 13.72 -27.91
C ALA A 270 22.02 13.53 -28.62
N GLU A 271 22.32 12.31 -29.04
CA GLU A 271 23.53 12.01 -29.83
C GLU A 271 23.49 12.68 -31.20
N GLU A 272 22.36 12.58 -31.90
CA GLU A 272 22.18 13.21 -33.22
C GLU A 272 22.17 14.73 -33.13
N THR A 273 21.59 15.33 -32.12
CA THR A 273 21.65 16.79 -31.87
C THR A 273 23.11 17.28 -31.71
N ARG A 274 23.93 16.51 -30.96
CA ARG A 274 25.34 16.84 -30.76
C ARG A 274 26.12 16.71 -32.06
N ARG A 275 25.85 15.67 -32.84
CA ARG A 275 26.50 15.46 -34.15
C ARG A 275 26.19 16.60 -35.12
N LEU A 276 24.90 16.96 -35.31
CA LEU A 276 24.48 18.04 -36.19
C LEU A 276 25.15 19.39 -35.81
N LYS A 277 25.23 19.68 -34.52
CA LYS A 277 25.93 20.87 -34.02
C LYS A 277 27.44 20.86 -34.35
N ALA A 278 28.12 19.72 -34.17
CA ALA A 278 29.53 19.57 -34.46
C ALA A 278 29.84 19.70 -35.96
N GLU A 279 28.89 19.29 -36.82
CA GLU A 279 28.95 19.41 -38.26
C GLU A 279 28.53 20.80 -38.80
N GLY A 280 28.23 21.76 -37.90
CA GLY A 280 27.79 23.11 -38.27
C GLY A 280 26.37 23.16 -38.89
N GLN A 281 25.62 22.09 -38.78
CA GLN A 281 24.25 22.02 -39.31
C GLN A 281 23.24 22.63 -38.34
N ASP A 282 22.10 23.10 -38.88
CA ASP A 282 21.01 23.67 -38.13
C ASP A 282 20.50 22.67 -37.06
N PRO A 283 20.40 23.07 -35.79
CA PRO A 283 19.98 22.19 -34.70
C PRO A 283 18.48 21.89 -34.71
N VAL A 284 17.95 21.32 -35.81
CA VAL A 284 16.53 21.02 -36.03
C VAL A 284 15.89 20.18 -34.90
N LEU A 285 16.69 19.38 -34.21
CA LEU A 285 16.27 18.57 -33.08
C LEU A 285 16.27 19.34 -31.73
N SER A 286 16.61 20.63 -31.69
CA SER A 286 16.52 21.46 -30.50
C SER A 286 15.07 21.55 -30.04
N LYS A 287 14.86 21.42 -28.70
CA LYS A 287 13.52 21.46 -28.10
C LYS A 287 12.50 20.44 -28.66
N SER A 288 12.97 19.36 -29.33
CA SER A 288 12.11 18.34 -29.94
C SER A 288 11.83 17.13 -29.03
N ARG A 289 12.39 17.08 -27.82
CA ARG A 289 12.29 15.94 -26.91
C ARG A 289 10.83 15.45 -26.75
N TRP A 290 9.94 16.36 -26.41
CA TRP A 290 8.55 16.03 -26.13
C TRP A 290 7.73 15.73 -27.39
N CYS A 291 8.18 16.14 -28.59
CA CYS A 291 7.57 15.74 -29.85
C CYS A 291 7.67 14.22 -30.08
N PHE A 292 8.76 13.59 -29.62
CA PHE A 292 9.02 12.16 -29.80
C PHE A 292 8.62 11.28 -28.61
N LEU A 293 8.55 11.85 -27.40
CA LEU A 293 8.29 11.07 -26.18
C LEU A 293 6.82 11.02 -25.77
N LYS A 294 6.07 12.08 -26.03
CA LYS A 294 4.62 12.09 -25.79
C LYS A 294 3.86 11.23 -26.81
N ARG A 295 2.68 10.77 -26.43
CA ARG A 295 1.72 10.21 -27.38
C ARG A 295 1.18 11.31 -28.30
N LYS A 296 0.77 10.97 -29.51
CA LYS A 296 0.27 11.96 -30.48
C LYS A 296 -0.92 12.77 -29.93
N GLU A 297 -1.81 12.14 -29.19
CA GLU A 297 -2.99 12.77 -28.59
C GLU A 297 -2.65 13.78 -27.49
N ASN A 298 -1.44 13.71 -26.94
CA ASN A 298 -0.96 14.57 -25.85
C ASN A 298 0.02 15.64 -26.33
N LEU A 299 0.22 15.77 -27.64
CA LEU A 299 1.05 16.83 -28.21
C LEU A 299 0.25 18.15 -28.23
N THR A 300 0.96 19.25 -27.95
CA THR A 300 0.41 20.56 -28.28
C THR A 300 0.47 20.79 -29.81
N ASP A 301 -0.33 21.70 -30.35
CA ASP A 301 -0.35 22.01 -31.78
C ASP A 301 1.05 22.32 -32.31
N THR A 302 1.82 23.16 -31.60
CA THR A 302 3.21 23.50 -31.92
C THR A 302 4.11 22.26 -31.93
N GLN A 303 3.95 21.32 -31.00
CA GLN A 303 4.72 20.07 -30.98
C GLN A 303 4.30 19.15 -32.13
N GLY A 304 3.02 19.12 -32.47
CA GLY A 304 2.48 18.34 -33.59
C GLY A 304 3.02 18.80 -34.95
N LEU A 305 2.97 20.12 -35.19
CA LEU A 305 3.57 20.74 -36.40
C LEU A 305 5.05 20.44 -36.51
N LYS A 306 5.81 20.67 -35.45
CA LYS A 306 7.23 20.35 -35.42
C LYS A 306 7.53 18.88 -35.66
N LEU A 307 6.74 17.97 -35.09
CA LEU A 307 6.90 16.54 -35.35
C LEU A 307 6.66 16.20 -36.83
N SER A 308 5.62 16.79 -37.44
CA SER A 308 5.31 16.56 -38.86
C SER A 308 6.41 16.99 -39.80
N GLU A 309 7.09 18.11 -39.48
CA GLU A 309 8.26 18.58 -40.23
C GLU A 309 9.45 17.64 -40.04
N LEU A 310 9.75 17.25 -38.81
CA LEU A 310 10.85 16.34 -38.52
C LEU A 310 10.68 14.97 -39.17
N LEU A 311 9.46 14.46 -39.28
CA LEU A 311 9.16 13.16 -39.92
C LEU A 311 9.50 13.16 -41.41
N LYS A 312 9.58 14.30 -42.06
CA LYS A 312 10.01 14.42 -43.47
C LYS A 312 11.52 14.33 -43.64
N MET A 313 12.27 14.45 -42.53
CA MET A 313 13.75 14.49 -42.55
C MET A 313 14.33 13.07 -42.42
N ASN A 314 15.45 12.80 -43.09
CA ASN A 314 16.16 11.52 -42.99
C ASN A 314 17.09 11.47 -41.77
N LEU A 315 16.47 11.55 -40.55
CA LEU A 315 17.19 11.55 -39.29
C LEU A 315 17.18 10.17 -38.66
N ARG A 316 18.25 9.82 -37.93
CA ARG A 316 18.32 8.58 -37.11
C ARG A 316 17.24 8.59 -36.01
N THR A 317 17.01 9.76 -35.42
CA THR A 317 15.94 9.98 -34.42
C THR A 317 14.56 9.64 -34.99
N VAL A 318 14.26 10.06 -36.21
CA VAL A 318 13.00 9.74 -36.89
C VAL A 318 12.87 8.23 -37.13
N LYS A 319 13.93 7.57 -37.61
CA LYS A 319 13.95 6.10 -37.75
C LYS A 319 13.72 5.39 -36.44
N ALA A 320 14.37 5.84 -35.35
CA ALA A 320 14.18 5.29 -34.00
C ALA A 320 12.74 5.50 -33.49
N TYR A 321 12.16 6.66 -33.73
CA TYR A 321 10.76 6.97 -33.41
C TYR A 321 9.79 6.06 -34.14
N LEU A 322 9.96 5.89 -35.45
CA LEU A 322 9.08 5.00 -36.24
C LEU A 322 9.19 3.54 -35.81
N LEU A 323 10.40 3.07 -35.41
CA LEU A 323 10.56 1.74 -34.84
C LEU A 323 9.82 1.58 -33.50
N LYS A 324 9.83 2.61 -32.65
CA LYS A 324 9.06 2.62 -31.38
C LYS A 324 7.57 2.61 -31.66
N GLU A 325 7.07 3.47 -32.56
CA GLU A 325 5.64 3.54 -32.92
C GLU A 325 5.14 2.23 -33.55
N ASP A 326 5.94 1.62 -34.42
CA ASP A 326 5.62 0.31 -34.99
C ASP A 326 5.58 -0.77 -33.91
N PHE A 327 6.48 -0.72 -32.90
CA PHE A 327 6.43 -1.67 -31.78
C PHE A 327 5.19 -1.53 -30.92
N GLN A 328 4.57 -0.37 -30.81
CA GLN A 328 3.32 -0.21 -30.06
C GLN A 328 2.21 -1.14 -30.54
N ARG A 329 2.15 -1.44 -31.85
CA ARG A 329 1.22 -2.39 -32.46
C ARG A 329 1.39 -3.81 -31.92
N PHE A 330 2.52 -4.15 -31.31
CA PHE A 330 2.72 -5.44 -30.65
C PHE A 330 1.66 -5.70 -29.58
N TRP A 331 1.26 -4.68 -28.82
CA TRP A 331 0.29 -4.80 -27.73
C TRP A 331 -1.16 -4.94 -28.19
N ASP A 332 -1.44 -4.70 -29.49
CA ASP A 332 -2.78 -4.81 -30.05
C ASP A 332 -3.15 -6.27 -30.41
N TYR A 333 -2.15 -7.14 -30.61
CA TYR A 333 -2.41 -8.54 -30.92
C TYR A 333 -3.21 -9.22 -29.80
N THR A 334 -4.10 -10.16 -30.21
CA THR A 334 -4.89 -10.96 -29.26
C THR A 334 -4.26 -12.33 -29.05
N TYR A 335 -3.70 -12.91 -30.12
CA TYR A 335 -3.15 -14.27 -30.08
C TYR A 335 -1.64 -14.25 -29.86
N PRO A 336 -1.11 -15.03 -28.87
CA PRO A 336 0.32 -15.10 -28.58
C PRO A 336 1.20 -15.45 -29.79
N ALA A 337 0.74 -16.35 -30.65
CA ALA A 337 1.48 -16.79 -31.84
C ALA A 337 1.71 -15.63 -32.84
N TRP A 338 0.71 -14.80 -33.08
CA TRP A 338 0.86 -13.63 -33.95
C TRP A 338 1.75 -12.56 -33.31
N ALA A 339 1.62 -12.33 -32.01
CA ALA A 339 2.50 -11.44 -31.27
C ALA A 339 3.96 -11.93 -31.33
N GLU A 340 4.20 -13.22 -31.18
CA GLU A 340 5.54 -13.81 -31.30
C GLU A 340 6.13 -13.62 -32.70
N LYS A 341 5.36 -13.88 -33.75
CA LYS A 341 5.76 -13.68 -35.14
C LYS A 341 6.12 -12.20 -35.40
N PHE A 342 5.28 -11.29 -34.90
CA PHE A 342 5.58 -9.84 -35.00
C PHE A 342 6.88 -9.49 -34.26
N LEU A 343 7.05 -9.95 -33.01
CA LEU A 343 8.23 -9.66 -32.19
C LEU A 343 9.51 -10.13 -32.85
N LYS A 344 9.53 -11.36 -33.37
CA LYS A 344 10.68 -11.92 -34.09
C LYS A 344 11.04 -11.07 -35.32
N ARG A 345 10.04 -10.70 -36.14
CA ARG A 345 10.22 -9.87 -37.34
C ARG A 345 10.67 -8.46 -37.00
N TRP A 346 10.07 -7.85 -35.97
CA TRP A 346 10.46 -6.52 -35.50
C TRP A 346 11.90 -6.50 -35.00
N CYS A 347 12.29 -7.45 -34.16
CA CYS A 347 13.66 -7.58 -33.66
C CYS A 347 14.66 -7.81 -34.80
N PHE A 348 14.32 -8.65 -35.80
CA PHE A 348 15.19 -8.91 -36.95
C PHE A 348 15.46 -7.63 -37.75
N ARG A 349 14.41 -6.84 -38.03
CA ARG A 349 14.53 -5.57 -38.75
C ARG A 349 15.31 -4.53 -37.92
N THR A 350 15.04 -4.44 -36.63
CA THR A 350 15.66 -3.48 -35.71
C THR A 350 17.17 -3.75 -35.56
N MET A 351 17.59 -4.99 -35.52
CA MET A 351 19.01 -5.34 -35.48
C MET A 351 19.80 -4.87 -36.71
N ARG A 352 19.13 -4.55 -37.84
CA ARG A 352 19.74 -3.99 -39.07
C ARG A 352 19.62 -2.46 -39.19
N SER A 353 19.09 -1.79 -38.17
CA SER A 353 18.80 -0.34 -38.23
C SER A 353 20.04 0.56 -38.08
N ASN A 354 21.19 0.03 -37.68
CA ASN A 354 22.40 0.79 -37.31
C ASN A 354 22.19 1.84 -36.22
N ILE A 355 21.19 1.64 -35.33
CA ILE A 355 20.86 2.51 -34.20
C ILE A 355 21.07 1.71 -32.90
N GLU A 356 22.28 1.80 -32.32
CA GLU A 356 22.67 0.96 -31.20
C GLU A 356 21.71 1.02 -30.00
N PRO A 357 21.22 2.20 -29.52
CA PRO A 357 20.30 2.22 -28.41
C PRO A 357 18.99 1.45 -28.66
N ILE A 358 18.50 1.39 -29.91
CA ILE A 358 17.30 0.61 -30.28
C ILE A 358 17.63 -0.87 -30.49
N LYS A 359 18.83 -1.20 -30.98
CA LYS A 359 19.31 -2.60 -31.02
C LYS A 359 19.39 -3.21 -29.61
N ASP A 360 19.79 -2.44 -28.61
CA ASP A 360 19.84 -2.91 -27.23
C ASP A 360 18.43 -3.25 -26.71
N ILE A 361 17.41 -2.49 -27.10
CA ILE A 361 16.02 -2.86 -26.85
C ILE A 361 15.67 -4.19 -27.52
N ALA A 362 16.03 -4.38 -28.80
CA ALA A 362 15.76 -5.64 -29.50
C ALA A 362 16.46 -6.84 -28.83
N LYS A 363 17.70 -6.68 -28.34
CA LYS A 363 18.41 -7.70 -27.57
C LYS A 363 17.69 -8.03 -26.25
N MET A 364 17.24 -7.01 -25.52
CA MET A 364 16.46 -7.14 -24.29
C MET A 364 15.15 -7.90 -24.55
N LEU A 365 14.39 -7.50 -25.56
CA LEU A 365 13.13 -8.15 -25.92
C LEU A 365 13.32 -9.64 -26.31
N ARG A 366 14.37 -9.96 -27.05
CA ARG A 366 14.71 -11.36 -27.37
C ARG A 366 15.04 -12.17 -26.12
N ARG A 367 15.81 -11.61 -25.19
CA ARG A 367 16.19 -12.28 -23.95
C ARG A 367 15.00 -12.62 -23.09
N HIS A 368 13.99 -11.75 -23.05
CA HIS A 368 12.80 -11.89 -22.20
C HIS A 368 11.53 -12.26 -22.99
N GLN A 369 11.69 -12.79 -24.22
CA GLN A 369 10.56 -13.06 -25.14
C GLN A 369 9.44 -13.85 -24.47
N GLN A 370 9.74 -14.93 -23.76
CA GLN A 370 8.73 -15.78 -23.13
C GLN A 370 7.91 -15.02 -22.09
N LEU A 371 8.57 -14.25 -21.22
CA LEU A 371 7.92 -13.44 -20.18
C LEU A 371 7.05 -12.33 -20.78
N ILE A 372 7.51 -11.70 -21.87
CA ILE A 372 6.73 -10.67 -22.60
C ILE A 372 5.47 -11.29 -23.23
N LEU A 373 5.56 -12.50 -23.78
CA LEU A 373 4.43 -13.20 -24.39
C LEU A 373 3.41 -13.71 -23.37
N ASN A 374 3.80 -13.85 -22.09
CA ASN A 374 2.88 -14.23 -21.02
C ASN A 374 1.74 -13.22 -20.83
N TRP A 375 1.94 -11.93 -21.17
CA TRP A 375 0.87 -10.95 -21.13
C TRP A 375 -0.32 -11.32 -22.04
N PHE A 376 -0.06 -11.91 -23.21
CA PHE A 376 -1.11 -12.41 -24.11
C PHE A 376 -1.72 -13.72 -23.59
N ARG A 377 -0.92 -14.61 -23.00
CA ARG A 377 -1.38 -15.86 -22.37
C ARG A 377 -2.34 -15.58 -21.22
N ALA A 378 -2.07 -14.54 -20.43
CA ALA A 378 -2.95 -14.05 -19.37
C ALA A 378 -4.14 -13.20 -19.89
N LYS A 379 -4.46 -13.29 -21.20
CA LYS A 379 -5.59 -12.60 -21.86
C LYS A 379 -5.64 -11.09 -21.59
N LYS A 380 -4.49 -10.45 -21.38
CA LYS A 380 -4.37 -9.01 -21.09
C LYS A 380 -5.05 -8.55 -19.78
N GLN A 381 -5.47 -9.48 -18.91
CA GLN A 381 -6.25 -9.17 -17.70
C GLN A 381 -5.43 -8.49 -16.61
N PHE A 382 -4.12 -8.75 -16.59
CA PHE A 382 -3.22 -8.22 -15.58
C PHE A 382 -2.22 -7.26 -16.22
N ASN A 383 -2.22 -6.03 -15.75
CA ASN A 383 -1.22 -5.03 -16.11
C ASN A 383 -0.76 -4.30 -14.86
N ASN A 384 0.40 -3.69 -14.93
CA ASN A 384 0.98 -2.95 -13.79
C ASN A 384 0.28 -1.61 -13.53
N GLY A 385 -0.72 -1.23 -14.32
CA GLY A 385 -1.51 -0.01 -14.07
C GLY A 385 -2.22 -0.02 -12.71
N ILE A 386 -2.54 -1.22 -12.19
CA ILE A 386 -3.06 -1.40 -10.83
C ILE A 386 -1.98 -1.01 -9.80
N VAL A 387 -0.76 -1.51 -9.99
CA VAL A 387 0.40 -1.22 -9.14
C VAL A 387 0.77 0.26 -9.22
N GLU A 388 0.78 0.86 -10.42
CA GLU A 388 0.98 2.30 -10.59
C GLU A 388 -0.08 3.14 -9.85
N GLY A 389 -1.36 2.73 -9.91
CA GLY A 389 -2.44 3.36 -9.16
C GLY A 389 -2.24 3.29 -7.64
N LEU A 390 -1.77 2.15 -7.14
CA LEU A 390 -1.43 1.96 -5.72
C LEU A 390 -0.21 2.79 -5.33
N ASN A 391 0.81 2.83 -6.18
CA ASN A 391 1.99 3.68 -5.99
C ASN A 391 1.65 5.18 -6.00
N LEU A 392 0.69 5.62 -6.81
CA LEU A 392 0.19 6.99 -6.78
C LEU A 392 -0.46 7.31 -5.42
N LYS A 393 -1.31 6.42 -4.89
CA LYS A 393 -1.90 6.58 -3.56
C LYS A 393 -0.82 6.61 -2.47
N TRP A 394 0.20 5.76 -2.58
CA TRP A 394 1.34 5.77 -1.67
C TRP A 394 2.07 7.12 -1.70
N ASN A 395 2.41 7.61 -2.89
CA ASN A 395 3.07 8.90 -3.08
C ASN A 395 2.24 10.07 -2.48
N LEU A 396 0.92 10.06 -2.69
CA LEU A 396 0.01 11.05 -2.09
C LEU A 396 0.03 10.99 -0.56
N THR A 397 0.08 9.79 0.02
CA THR A 397 0.18 9.58 1.47
C THR A 397 1.46 10.18 2.04
N VAL A 398 2.60 9.91 1.40
CA VAL A 398 3.90 10.46 1.81
C VAL A 398 3.94 11.99 1.67
N ARG A 399 3.42 12.53 0.56
CA ARG A 399 3.37 13.98 0.33
C ARG A 399 2.47 14.68 1.34
N LYS A 400 1.28 14.13 1.63
CA LYS A 400 0.35 14.66 2.64
C LYS A 400 0.99 14.73 4.03
N ALA A 401 1.83 13.76 4.38
CA ALA A 401 2.55 13.72 5.64
C ALA A 401 3.83 14.56 5.68
N PHE A 402 4.23 15.21 4.56
CA PHE A 402 5.54 15.85 4.39
C PHE A 402 6.73 14.91 4.65
N GLY A 403 6.54 13.61 4.42
CA GLY A 403 7.49 12.55 4.66
C GLY A 403 7.34 11.87 6.02
N PHE A 404 8.13 10.83 6.24
CA PHE A 404 8.17 10.06 7.51
C PHE A 404 9.61 9.97 7.99
N ARG A 405 9.82 10.12 9.31
CA ARG A 405 11.16 10.08 9.91
C ARG A 405 11.71 8.67 10.07
N THR A 406 10.83 7.68 10.24
CA THR A 406 11.21 6.28 10.48
C THR A 406 10.51 5.36 9.47
N PHE A 407 11.15 4.26 9.12
CA PHE A 407 10.57 3.22 8.28
C PHE A 407 9.29 2.64 8.89
N ASN A 408 9.29 2.41 10.21
CA ASN A 408 8.11 1.89 10.91
C ASN A 408 6.88 2.80 10.77
N ALA A 409 7.03 4.13 10.95
CA ALA A 409 5.93 5.06 10.75
C ALA A 409 5.43 5.08 9.30
N LEU A 410 6.35 5.00 8.33
CA LEU A 410 6.02 4.88 6.92
C LEU A 410 5.27 3.57 6.61
N GLN A 411 5.72 2.46 7.17
CA GLN A 411 5.09 1.15 7.01
C GLN A 411 3.66 1.14 7.57
N ILE A 412 3.46 1.65 8.78
CA ILE A 412 2.14 1.81 9.41
C ILE A 412 1.23 2.67 8.52
N ALA A 413 1.70 3.83 8.05
CA ALA A 413 0.92 4.70 7.17
C ALA A 413 0.57 4.02 5.84
N SER A 414 1.51 3.27 5.26
CA SER A 414 1.31 2.54 4.01
C SER A 414 0.25 1.45 4.15
N PHE A 415 0.34 0.62 5.18
CA PHE A 415 -0.68 -0.41 5.44
C PHE A 415 -2.04 0.21 5.79
N HIS A 416 -2.06 1.30 6.52
CA HIS A 416 -3.30 2.00 6.86
C HIS A 416 -4.05 2.50 5.61
N GLN A 417 -3.34 2.99 4.61
CA GLN A 417 -3.93 3.54 3.37
C GLN A 417 -4.19 2.47 2.30
N LEU A 418 -3.32 1.47 2.20
CA LEU A 418 -3.27 0.54 1.07
C LEU A 418 -3.50 -0.92 1.45
N GLY A 419 -3.48 -1.26 2.75
CA GLY A 419 -3.58 -2.64 3.22
C GLY A 419 -4.96 -3.24 3.11
N ASP A 420 -6.01 -2.44 2.92
CA ASP A 420 -7.42 -2.88 2.95
C ASP A 420 -7.68 -3.77 4.18
N LEU A 421 -7.28 -3.25 5.34
CA LEU A 421 -7.30 -3.96 6.60
C LEU A 421 -8.65 -3.83 7.31
N HIS A 422 -9.08 -4.91 7.96
CA HIS A 422 -10.24 -4.88 8.86
C HIS A 422 -9.96 -3.98 10.06
N GLU A 423 -10.94 -3.16 10.41
CA GLU A 423 -10.87 -2.36 11.62
C GLU A 423 -11.25 -3.20 12.85
N PRO A 424 -10.72 -2.86 14.04
CA PRO A 424 -11.16 -3.49 15.28
C PRO A 424 -12.69 -3.35 15.46
N PRO A 425 -13.37 -4.37 16.05
CA PRO A 425 -14.78 -4.24 16.36
C PRO A 425 -15.00 -3.06 17.30
N SER A 426 -15.88 -2.17 16.91
CA SER A 426 -16.21 -0.96 17.65
C SER A 426 -17.61 -1.08 18.26
N THR A 427 -17.80 -0.53 19.46
CA THR A 427 -19.12 -0.38 20.06
C THR A 427 -19.98 0.68 19.35
N HIS A 428 -19.39 1.38 18.37
CA HIS A 428 -20.06 2.38 17.55
C HIS A 428 -19.83 2.09 16.07
N GLU A 429 -20.88 2.22 15.28
CA GLU A 429 -20.76 2.36 13.83
C GLU A 429 -20.59 3.86 13.51
N PHE A 430 -19.44 4.20 12.93
CA PHE A 430 -19.22 5.54 12.38
C PHE A 430 -19.64 5.52 10.92
N TYR A 431 -20.43 6.46 10.51
CA TYR A 431 -20.87 6.65 9.13
C TYR A 431 -19.79 7.32 8.27
#